data_c6c6f591ba7c37d7f1568fca9accf91f
#
_entry.id   c6c6f591ba7c37d7f1568fca9accf91f
#
_cell.length_a   1.000
_cell.length_b   1.000
_cell.length_c   1.000
_cell.angle_alpha   90.00
_cell.angle_beta   90.00
_cell.angle_gamma   90.00
#
_symmetry.space_group_name_H-M   'P 1'
#
loop_
_entity.id
_entity.type
_entity.pdbx_description
1 polymer ?
#
loop_
_entity_poly.entity_id
_entity_poly.type
_entity_poly.pdbx_seq_one_letter_code
_entity_poly.pdbx_strand_id
1 'polypeptide(L)'
;FVHYLLQDEVYLDGYGRAMAQLSGKSSRNDDMQFWAGATSEAVVAENELHEAVFADEVFAPLVKEIQQETAGTRGLRHGDRGSDEGRDAEAVIASPTSLGYVSFLMATAALRPYQVGVAGVLPCFWVYAHIGKVLMKKAGSNLEGHPFASWITMYDSPEFDESTRGAVAILEREMEQATPALRAEMKAVFEQASLYELHFWASAHVYEDWTTPMP
;
A
#
# COMPACT_ATOMS: atom_id res chain seq x y z
N PHE A 1 -6.41 14.09 -0.27
CA PHE A 1 -5.06 13.57 0.02
C PHE A 1 -4.98 13.02 1.45
N VAL A 2 -5.38 13.77 2.47
CA VAL A 2 -5.35 13.28 3.87
C VAL A 2 -6.14 11.99 4.05
N HIS A 3 -7.37 11.91 3.51
CA HIS A 3 -8.15 10.67 3.55
C HIS A 3 -7.43 9.50 2.84
N TYR A 4 -6.77 9.77 1.70
CA TYR A 4 -5.92 8.79 1.04
C TYR A 4 -4.82 8.27 1.97
N LEU A 5 -4.07 9.15 2.64
CA LEU A 5 -2.99 8.74 3.55
C LEU A 5 -3.48 7.94 4.74
N LEU A 6 -4.62 8.32 5.33
CA LEU A 6 -5.22 7.55 6.42
C LEU A 6 -5.61 6.13 5.96
N GLN A 7 -6.13 5.97 4.74
CA GLN A 7 -6.41 4.66 4.18
C GLN A 7 -5.15 3.90 3.75
N ASP A 8 -4.11 4.63 3.35
CA ASP A 8 -2.79 4.09 3.01
C ASP A 8 -2.09 3.47 4.22
N GLU A 9 -2.26 4.03 5.42
CA GLU A 9 -1.82 3.44 6.68
C GLU A 9 -2.39 2.03 6.88
N VAL A 10 -3.70 1.88 6.70
CA VAL A 10 -4.38 0.58 6.78
C VAL A 10 -3.84 -0.39 5.71
N TYR A 11 -3.64 0.13 4.50
CA TYR A 11 -3.15 -0.65 3.38
C TYR A 11 -1.72 -1.15 3.60
N LEU A 12 -0.79 -0.28 3.98
CA LEU A 12 0.63 -0.61 4.13
C LEU A 12 0.89 -1.62 5.25
N ASP A 13 0.13 -1.57 6.36
CA ASP A 13 0.22 -2.63 7.39
C ASP A 13 -0.10 -4.01 6.83
N GLY A 14 -1.20 -4.13 6.10
CA GLY A 14 -1.59 -5.41 5.48
C GLY A 14 -0.68 -5.82 4.34
N TYR A 15 -0.23 -4.87 3.54
CA TYR A 15 0.72 -5.08 2.44
C TYR A 15 2.08 -5.59 2.96
N GLY A 16 2.62 -4.97 4.01
CA GLY A 16 3.83 -5.43 4.68
C GLY A 16 3.70 -6.87 5.18
N ARG A 17 2.55 -7.21 5.77
CA ARG A 17 2.27 -8.59 6.23
C ARG A 17 2.17 -9.58 5.06
N ALA A 18 1.62 -9.18 3.92
CA ALA A 18 1.59 -10.01 2.72
C ALA A 18 3.01 -10.27 2.20
N MET A 19 3.86 -9.24 2.13
CA MET A 19 5.27 -9.38 1.73
C MET A 19 6.07 -10.25 2.72
N ALA A 20 5.84 -10.12 4.02
CA ALA A 20 6.46 -10.98 5.04
C ALA A 20 6.11 -12.47 4.84
N GLN A 21 4.87 -12.77 4.42
CA GLN A 21 4.48 -14.13 4.07
C GLN A 21 5.21 -14.63 2.82
N LEU A 22 5.43 -13.76 1.80
CA LEU A 22 6.22 -14.11 0.62
C LEU A 22 7.66 -14.38 0.98
N SER A 23 8.26 -13.60 1.90
CA SER A 23 9.59 -13.88 2.44
C SER A 23 9.65 -15.30 3.01
N GLY A 24 8.70 -15.68 3.86
CA GLY A 24 8.63 -17.02 4.46
C GLY A 24 8.35 -18.16 3.48
N LYS A 25 7.73 -17.87 2.34
CA LYS A 25 7.41 -18.86 1.29
C LYS A 25 8.51 -18.98 0.22
N SER A 26 9.45 -18.05 0.18
CA SER A 26 10.52 -18.07 -0.81
C SER A 26 11.41 -19.29 -0.67
N SER A 27 11.64 -19.99 -1.77
CA SER A 27 12.60 -21.09 -1.83
C SER A 27 14.05 -20.63 -2.06
N ARG A 28 14.23 -19.37 -2.42
CA ARG A 28 15.53 -18.74 -2.69
C ARG A 28 15.87 -17.73 -1.59
N ASN A 29 17.10 -17.78 -1.11
CA ASN A 29 17.55 -16.84 -0.07
C ASN A 29 17.51 -15.38 -0.52
N ASP A 30 17.84 -15.11 -1.79
CA ASP A 30 17.82 -13.75 -2.34
C ASP A 30 16.41 -13.15 -2.34
N ASP A 31 15.40 -13.94 -2.73
CA ASP A 31 14.00 -13.51 -2.71
C ASP A 31 13.50 -13.34 -1.27
N MET A 32 13.87 -14.27 -0.38
CA MET A 32 13.54 -14.15 1.04
C MET A 32 14.08 -12.85 1.63
N GLN A 33 15.33 -12.52 1.32
CA GLN A 33 15.97 -11.28 1.76
C GLN A 33 15.31 -10.05 1.15
N PHE A 34 14.99 -10.10 -0.14
CA PHE A 34 14.29 -9.01 -0.84
C PHE A 34 12.94 -8.70 -0.18
N TRP A 35 12.08 -9.69 0.01
CA TRP A 35 10.76 -9.48 0.60
C TRP A 35 10.83 -9.05 2.07
N ALA A 36 11.80 -9.55 2.84
CA ALA A 36 12.03 -9.10 4.21
C ALA A 36 12.46 -7.62 4.25
N GLY A 37 13.36 -7.22 3.35
CA GLY A 37 13.79 -5.82 3.18
C GLY A 37 12.61 -4.92 2.78
N ALA A 38 11.88 -5.28 1.74
CA ALA A 38 10.72 -4.54 1.27
C ALA A 38 9.63 -4.39 2.36
N THR A 39 9.42 -5.43 3.18
CA THR A 39 8.53 -5.34 4.35
C THR A 39 9.01 -4.29 5.35
N SER A 40 10.30 -4.29 5.67
CA SER A 40 10.90 -3.32 6.60
C SER A 40 10.82 -1.90 6.06
N GLU A 41 11.14 -1.71 4.79
CA GLU A 41 11.08 -0.41 4.10
C GLU A 41 9.65 0.15 4.07
N ALA A 42 8.64 -0.69 3.78
CA ALA A 42 7.25 -0.28 3.79
C ALA A 42 6.83 0.26 5.18
N VAL A 43 7.20 -0.44 6.27
CA VAL A 43 6.87 -0.01 7.63
C VAL A 43 7.59 1.28 8.00
N VAL A 44 8.86 1.45 7.61
CA VAL A 44 9.64 2.67 7.92
C VAL A 44 9.11 3.86 7.12
N ALA A 45 8.90 3.70 5.80
CA ALA A 45 8.39 4.76 4.93
C ALA A 45 6.99 5.23 5.35
N GLU A 46 6.13 4.28 5.77
CA GLU A 46 4.83 4.58 6.34
C GLU A 46 4.95 5.52 7.54
N ASN A 47 5.75 5.14 8.54
CA ASN A 47 5.88 5.92 9.76
C ASN A 47 6.44 7.34 9.47
N GLU A 48 7.48 7.44 8.66
CA GLU A 48 8.12 8.72 8.35
C GLU A 48 7.20 9.66 7.54
N LEU A 49 6.50 9.13 6.54
CA LEU A 49 5.59 9.92 5.71
C LEU A 49 4.37 10.39 6.52
N HIS A 50 3.78 9.50 7.32
CA HIS A 50 2.62 9.83 8.14
C HIS A 50 2.97 10.83 9.24
N GLU A 51 4.09 10.63 9.95
CA GLU A 51 4.56 11.60 10.94
C GLU A 51 4.78 12.98 10.32
N ALA A 52 5.41 13.06 9.14
CA ALA A 52 5.66 14.32 8.46
C ALA A 52 4.36 15.03 8.05
N VAL A 53 3.39 14.29 7.49
CA VAL A 53 2.11 14.88 7.03
C VAL A 53 1.22 15.24 8.22
N PHE A 54 1.16 14.40 9.25
CA PHE A 54 0.30 14.64 10.42
C PHE A 54 0.83 15.76 11.31
N ALA A 55 2.14 16.04 11.25
CA ALA A 55 2.75 17.20 11.92
C ALA A 55 2.67 18.50 11.11
N ASP A 56 2.32 18.44 9.83
CA ASP A 56 2.23 19.60 8.95
C ASP A 56 1.06 20.53 9.37
N GLU A 57 1.33 21.83 9.47
CA GLU A 57 0.35 22.83 9.94
C GLU A 57 -0.91 22.90 9.06
N VAL A 58 -0.80 22.55 7.77
CA VAL A 58 -1.92 22.54 6.81
C VAL A 58 -2.77 21.28 6.97
N PHE A 59 -2.14 20.12 7.19
CA PHE A 59 -2.82 18.83 7.19
C PHE A 59 -3.29 18.39 8.58
N ALA A 60 -2.58 18.74 9.65
CA ALA A 60 -2.93 18.31 11.01
C ALA A 60 -4.38 18.64 11.44
N PRO A 61 -4.97 19.80 11.12
CA PRO A 61 -6.38 20.06 11.43
C PRO A 61 -7.34 19.13 10.69
N LEU A 62 -7.06 18.83 9.41
CA LEU A 62 -7.89 17.94 8.58
C LEU A 62 -7.83 16.49 9.06
N VAL A 63 -6.65 16.03 9.49
CA VAL A 63 -6.48 14.69 10.10
C VAL A 63 -7.39 14.56 11.31
N LYS A 64 -7.36 15.53 12.22
CA LYS A 64 -8.21 15.53 13.43
C LYS A 64 -9.69 15.58 13.12
N GLU A 65 -10.11 16.35 12.13
CA GLU A 65 -11.51 16.43 11.69
C GLU A 65 -12.00 15.08 11.19
N ILE A 66 -11.25 14.44 10.27
CA ILE A 66 -11.61 13.13 9.71
C ILE A 66 -11.64 12.05 10.81
N GLN A 67 -10.66 12.04 11.71
CA GLN A 67 -10.63 11.08 12.82
C GLN A 67 -11.81 11.29 13.78
N GLN A 68 -12.21 12.52 14.05
CA GLN A 68 -13.39 12.82 14.89
C GLN A 68 -14.71 12.40 14.22
N GLU A 69 -14.86 12.63 12.92
CA GLU A 69 -16.03 12.20 12.15
C GLU A 69 -16.16 10.67 12.15
N THR A 70 -15.03 9.95 12.06
CA THR A 70 -15.02 8.50 12.04
C THR A 70 -15.07 7.85 13.42
N ALA A 71 -14.82 8.59 14.50
CA ALA A 71 -14.78 8.07 15.88
C ALA A 71 -16.08 7.37 16.32
N GLY A 72 -17.24 7.77 15.80
CA GLY A 72 -18.54 7.16 16.05
C GLY A 72 -18.94 6.03 15.10
N THR A 73 -18.17 5.78 14.04
CA THR A 73 -18.49 4.82 12.99
C THR A 73 -18.14 3.40 13.43
N ARG A 74 -19.00 2.42 13.12
CA ARG A 74 -18.72 1.00 13.37
C ARG A 74 -17.88 0.45 12.22
N GLY A 75 -16.72 -0.12 12.54
CA GLY A 75 -15.83 -0.75 11.55
C GLY A 75 -14.62 -1.38 12.23
N LEU A 76 -13.82 -2.10 11.42
CA LEU A 76 -12.52 -2.59 11.86
C LEU A 76 -11.56 -1.40 12.00
N ARG A 77 -11.05 -1.21 13.22
CA ARG A 77 -10.10 -0.14 13.52
C ARG A 77 -8.69 -0.67 13.31
N HIS A 78 -7.92 0.10 12.56
CA HIS A 78 -6.48 -0.12 12.45
C HIS A 78 -5.78 0.63 13.60
N GLY A 79 -4.75 0.03 14.20
CA GLY A 79 -4.01 0.64 15.32
C GLY A 79 -4.35 0.10 16.72
N ASP A 80 -5.40 -0.71 16.87
CA ASP A 80 -5.73 -1.37 18.15
C ASP A 80 -4.79 -2.57 18.40
N ARG A 81 -3.51 -2.27 18.63
CA ARG A 81 -2.49 -3.26 18.98
C ARG A 81 -2.10 -3.12 20.44
N GLY A 82 -3.05 -3.42 21.32
CA GLY A 82 -2.80 -3.73 22.73
C GLY A 82 -1.74 -2.89 23.45
N SER A 83 -2.17 -2.08 24.41
CA SER A 83 -1.35 -1.43 25.42
C SER A 83 -0.62 -0.13 25.04
N ASP A 84 -1.38 0.95 24.80
CA ASP A 84 -0.98 2.23 25.42
C ASP A 84 -2.24 3.10 25.59
N GLU A 85 -2.56 3.46 26.83
CA GLU A 85 -3.82 4.12 27.26
C GLU A 85 -4.03 5.55 26.66
N GLY A 86 -3.38 5.89 25.55
CA GLY A 86 -3.45 7.19 24.89
C GLY A 86 -3.71 7.16 23.39
N ARG A 87 -3.68 5.99 22.72
CA ARG A 87 -3.79 5.89 21.25
C ARG A 87 -5.16 5.50 20.72
N ASP A 88 -6.13 5.16 21.58
CA ASP A 88 -7.46 4.72 21.17
C ASP A 88 -8.30 5.80 20.46
N ALA A 89 -7.89 7.05 20.53
CA ALA A 89 -8.60 8.17 19.90
C ALA A 89 -8.20 8.40 18.42
N GLU A 90 -7.15 7.75 17.93
CA GLU A 90 -6.55 8.01 16.60
C GLU A 90 -6.68 6.83 15.62
N ALA A 91 -7.41 5.76 15.99
CA ALA A 91 -7.54 4.59 15.14
C ALA A 91 -8.32 4.87 13.85
N VAL A 92 -7.70 4.61 12.70
CA VAL A 92 -8.31 4.74 11.38
C VAL A 92 -9.26 3.58 11.11
N ILE A 93 -10.46 3.88 10.58
CA ILE A 93 -11.39 2.85 10.13
C ILE A 93 -11.09 2.53 8.67
N ALA A 94 -10.82 1.24 8.39
CA ALA A 94 -10.64 0.78 7.03
C ALA A 94 -11.92 0.99 6.19
N SER A 95 -11.80 1.66 5.04
CA SER A 95 -12.89 1.73 4.07
C SER A 95 -13.20 0.36 3.47
N PRO A 96 -14.39 0.15 2.88
CA PRO A 96 -14.70 -1.10 2.18
C PRO A 96 -13.64 -1.52 1.16
N THR A 97 -13.15 -0.57 0.36
CA THR A 97 -12.11 -0.82 -0.64
C THR A 97 -10.77 -1.17 0.01
N SER A 98 -10.31 -0.41 1.00
CA SER A 98 -9.05 -0.68 1.70
C SER A 98 -9.06 -2.04 2.38
N LEU A 99 -10.15 -2.35 3.12
CA LEU A 99 -10.30 -3.65 3.75
C LEU A 99 -10.35 -4.79 2.73
N GLY A 100 -11.09 -4.61 1.63
CA GLY A 100 -11.17 -5.59 0.55
C GLY A 100 -9.82 -5.87 -0.08
N TYR A 101 -9.06 -4.82 -0.40
CA TYR A 101 -7.74 -4.95 -1.01
C TYR A 101 -6.73 -5.64 -0.09
N VAL A 102 -6.61 -5.18 1.15
CA VAL A 102 -5.73 -5.81 2.14
C VAL A 102 -6.09 -7.28 2.35
N SER A 103 -7.39 -7.58 2.52
CA SER A 103 -7.85 -8.96 2.69
C SER A 103 -7.51 -9.84 1.49
N PHE A 104 -7.67 -9.31 0.28
CA PHE A 104 -7.30 -10.00 -0.96
C PHE A 104 -5.80 -10.30 -1.01
N LEU A 105 -4.93 -9.33 -0.72
CA LEU A 105 -3.47 -9.51 -0.72
C LEU A 105 -3.02 -10.52 0.32
N MET A 106 -3.50 -10.38 1.55
CA MET A 106 -3.16 -11.28 2.65
C MET A 106 -3.64 -12.71 2.38
N ALA A 107 -4.87 -12.89 1.91
CA ALA A 107 -5.40 -14.21 1.56
C ALA A 107 -4.62 -14.83 0.38
N THR A 108 -4.28 -14.04 -0.63
CA THR A 108 -3.48 -14.49 -1.77
C THR A 108 -2.08 -14.91 -1.33
N ALA A 109 -1.39 -14.09 -0.54
CA ALA A 109 -0.06 -14.41 -0.03
C ALA A 109 -0.07 -15.65 0.89
N ALA A 110 -1.11 -15.82 1.72
CA ALA A 110 -1.21 -16.93 2.64
C ALA A 110 -1.57 -18.27 1.95
N LEU A 111 -2.61 -18.24 1.11
CA LEU A 111 -3.32 -19.45 0.67
C LEU A 111 -2.97 -19.90 -0.76
N ARG A 112 -2.36 -19.03 -1.57
CA ARG A 112 -1.99 -19.35 -2.95
C ARG A 112 -0.50 -19.70 -3.08
N PRO A 113 -0.06 -20.32 -4.19
CA PRO A 113 1.35 -20.50 -4.48
C PRO A 113 2.15 -19.20 -4.38
N TYR A 114 3.44 -19.31 -4.03
CA TYR A 114 4.35 -18.15 -3.93
C TYR A 114 4.27 -17.23 -5.14
N GLN A 115 4.32 -17.80 -6.34
CA GLN A 115 4.27 -17.09 -7.63
C GLN A 115 3.02 -16.21 -7.77
N VAL A 116 1.90 -16.73 -7.31
CA VAL A 116 0.61 -16.01 -7.35
C VAL A 116 0.61 -14.86 -6.34
N GLY A 117 1.18 -15.08 -5.17
CA GLY A 117 1.37 -14.03 -4.17
C GLY A 117 2.26 -12.89 -4.69
N VAL A 118 3.39 -13.23 -5.32
CA VAL A 118 4.29 -12.25 -5.98
C VAL A 118 3.54 -11.42 -7.02
N ALA A 119 2.72 -12.06 -7.86
CA ALA A 119 1.89 -11.36 -8.85
C ALA A 119 0.87 -10.41 -8.20
N GLY A 120 0.37 -10.76 -7.02
CA GLY A 120 -0.60 -9.93 -6.29
C GLY A 120 -0.01 -8.65 -5.69
N VAL A 121 1.23 -8.70 -5.19
CA VAL A 121 1.86 -7.54 -4.56
C VAL A 121 2.54 -6.59 -5.56
N LEU A 122 2.88 -7.06 -6.77
CA LEU A 122 3.63 -6.26 -7.74
C LEU A 122 2.92 -4.97 -8.21
N PRO A 123 1.58 -4.93 -8.43
CA PRO A 123 0.92 -3.70 -8.90
C PRO A 123 1.23 -2.47 -8.06
N CYS A 124 1.30 -2.58 -6.74
CA CYS A 124 1.66 -1.47 -5.86
C CYS A 124 3.04 -0.89 -6.23
N PHE A 125 4.09 -1.70 -6.32
CA PHE A 125 5.41 -1.22 -6.75
C PHE A 125 5.34 -0.51 -8.11
N TRP A 126 4.71 -1.15 -9.08
CA TRP A 126 4.75 -0.68 -10.47
C TRP A 126 3.92 0.58 -10.70
N VAL A 127 2.72 0.62 -10.14
CA VAL A 127 1.82 1.78 -10.26
C VAL A 127 2.44 3.00 -9.60
N TYR A 128 2.95 2.85 -8.37
CA TYR A 128 3.53 3.98 -7.63
C TYR A 128 4.84 4.48 -8.25
N ALA A 129 5.72 3.61 -8.73
CA ALA A 129 6.92 4.02 -9.48
C ALA A 129 6.56 4.79 -10.77
N HIS A 130 5.48 4.39 -11.45
CA HIS A 130 5.01 5.10 -12.63
C HIS A 130 4.40 6.48 -12.28
N ILE A 131 3.53 6.51 -11.29
CA ILE A 131 2.84 7.75 -10.87
C ILE A 131 3.83 8.76 -10.29
N GLY A 132 4.81 8.34 -9.48
CA GLY A 132 5.88 9.21 -9.00
C GLY A 132 6.55 9.98 -10.13
N LYS A 133 6.97 9.28 -11.19
CA LYS A 133 7.59 9.89 -12.38
C LYS A 133 6.64 10.83 -13.13
N VAL A 134 5.37 10.46 -13.28
CA VAL A 134 4.36 11.29 -13.94
C VAL A 134 4.14 12.57 -13.16
N LEU A 135 4.04 12.48 -11.84
CA LEU A 135 3.81 13.64 -10.97
C LEU A 135 5.05 14.54 -10.89
N MET A 136 6.25 13.97 -10.76
CA MET A 136 7.51 14.73 -10.81
C MET A 136 7.62 15.50 -12.12
N LYS A 137 7.32 14.87 -13.24
CA LYS A 137 7.31 15.56 -14.56
C LYS A 137 6.28 16.69 -14.64
N LYS A 138 5.11 16.54 -14.02
CA LYS A 138 4.04 17.56 -14.01
C LYS A 138 4.34 18.70 -13.05
N ALA A 139 4.85 18.40 -11.87
CA ALA A 139 5.18 19.40 -10.86
C ALA A 139 6.45 20.20 -11.21
N GLY A 140 7.34 19.61 -12.02
CA GLY A 140 8.65 20.16 -12.34
C GLY A 140 9.71 19.77 -11.30
N SER A 141 10.99 20.02 -11.63
CA SER A 141 12.12 19.61 -10.77
C SER A 141 12.28 20.44 -9.48
N ASN A 142 11.58 21.57 -9.36
CA ASN A 142 11.57 22.35 -8.13
C ASN A 142 10.27 22.12 -7.38
N LEU A 143 10.34 21.34 -6.30
CA LEU A 143 9.22 21.03 -5.41
C LEU A 143 9.23 21.91 -4.14
N GLU A 144 10.04 22.96 -4.07
CA GLU A 144 10.08 23.87 -2.91
C GLU A 144 8.69 24.48 -2.65
N GLY A 145 8.17 24.25 -1.44
CA GLY A 145 6.82 24.70 -1.05
C GLY A 145 5.67 23.87 -1.68
N HIS A 146 5.96 22.81 -2.43
CA HIS A 146 4.91 21.95 -2.97
C HIS A 146 4.32 21.07 -1.86
N PRO A 147 3.00 21.08 -1.62
CA PRO A 147 2.40 20.40 -0.45
C PRO A 147 2.59 18.88 -0.47
N PHE A 148 2.87 18.27 -1.63
CA PHE A 148 3.08 16.84 -1.80
C PHE A 148 4.53 16.50 -2.18
N ALA A 149 5.48 17.38 -1.87
CA ALA A 149 6.89 17.24 -2.28
C ALA A 149 7.49 15.91 -1.77
N SER A 150 7.32 15.60 -0.48
CA SER A 150 7.84 14.37 0.15
C SER A 150 7.30 13.12 -0.53
N TRP A 151 6.01 13.06 -0.76
CA TRP A 151 5.33 11.95 -1.43
C TRP A 151 5.84 11.74 -2.87
N ILE A 152 5.90 12.82 -3.66
CA ILE A 152 6.37 12.76 -5.06
C ILE A 152 7.84 12.31 -5.10
N THR A 153 8.69 12.87 -4.22
CA THR A 153 10.13 12.54 -4.18
C THR A 153 10.36 11.10 -3.79
N MET A 154 9.61 10.56 -2.83
CA MET A 154 9.73 9.18 -2.39
C MET A 154 9.47 8.21 -3.54
N TYR A 155 8.39 8.37 -4.28
CA TYR A 155 8.02 7.45 -5.37
C TYR A 155 8.76 7.68 -6.69
N ASP A 156 9.46 8.82 -6.86
CA ASP A 156 10.40 9.07 -7.98
C ASP A 156 11.86 8.80 -7.61
N SER A 157 12.12 8.21 -6.44
CA SER A 157 13.48 7.94 -5.98
C SER A 157 14.15 6.78 -6.72
N PRO A 158 15.49 6.80 -6.87
CA PRO A 158 16.25 5.66 -7.40
C PRO A 158 16.08 4.39 -6.56
N GLU A 159 15.92 4.53 -5.25
CA GLU A 159 15.73 3.44 -4.30
C GLU A 159 14.40 2.73 -4.56
N PHE A 160 13.32 3.48 -4.75
CA PHE A 160 12.02 2.90 -5.08
C PHE A 160 12.02 2.24 -6.46
N ASP A 161 12.72 2.82 -7.44
CA ASP A 161 12.94 2.22 -8.76
C ASP A 161 13.73 0.90 -8.67
N GLU A 162 14.72 0.81 -7.80
CA GLU A 162 15.50 -0.42 -7.60
C GLU A 162 14.62 -1.51 -6.95
N SER A 163 13.86 -1.16 -5.95
CA SER A 163 12.90 -2.05 -5.29
C SER A 163 11.86 -2.57 -6.29
N THR A 164 11.30 -1.67 -7.12
CA THR A 164 10.36 -2.05 -8.19
C THR A 164 11.00 -3.02 -9.19
N ARG A 165 12.22 -2.75 -9.66
CA ARG A 165 12.94 -3.66 -10.58
C ARG A 165 13.21 -5.02 -9.95
N GLY A 166 13.52 -5.06 -8.66
CA GLY A 166 13.70 -6.31 -7.92
C GLY A 166 12.42 -7.16 -7.90
N ALA A 167 11.29 -6.55 -7.57
CA ALA A 167 9.99 -7.23 -7.57
C ALA A 167 9.60 -7.75 -8.97
N VAL A 168 9.81 -6.93 -10.01
CA VAL A 168 9.59 -7.34 -11.42
C VAL A 168 10.46 -8.52 -11.80
N ALA A 169 11.77 -8.48 -11.49
CA ALA A 169 12.70 -9.56 -11.83
C ALA A 169 12.32 -10.89 -11.14
N ILE A 170 11.81 -10.82 -9.90
CA ILE A 170 11.27 -12.01 -9.21
C ILE A 170 10.06 -12.56 -9.97
N LEU A 171 9.08 -11.70 -10.31
CA LEU A 171 7.89 -12.14 -11.04
C LEU A 171 8.23 -12.76 -12.40
N GLU A 172 9.09 -12.12 -13.18
CA GLU A 172 9.49 -12.60 -14.51
C GLU A 172 10.13 -13.99 -14.42
N ARG A 173 11.07 -14.18 -13.51
CA ARG A 173 11.71 -15.49 -13.29
C ARG A 173 10.70 -16.56 -12.88
N GLU A 174 9.79 -16.24 -11.97
CA GLU A 174 8.75 -17.18 -11.52
C GLU A 174 7.77 -17.51 -12.66
N MET A 175 7.44 -16.53 -13.51
CA MET A 175 6.62 -16.76 -14.70
C MET A 175 7.30 -17.65 -15.74
N GLU A 176 8.60 -17.51 -15.94
CA GLU A 176 9.36 -18.35 -16.90
C GLU A 176 9.25 -19.85 -16.52
N GLN A 177 9.28 -20.17 -15.23
CA GLN A 177 9.26 -21.52 -14.71
C GLN A 177 7.84 -22.07 -14.49
N ALA A 178 6.83 -21.20 -14.52
CA ALA A 178 5.45 -21.56 -14.23
C ALA A 178 4.80 -22.39 -15.35
N THR A 179 3.90 -23.28 -14.98
CA THR A 179 3.03 -23.96 -15.93
C THR A 179 2.05 -22.98 -16.58
N PRO A 180 1.47 -23.31 -17.74
CA PRO A 180 0.45 -22.44 -18.36
C PRO A 180 -0.72 -22.11 -17.44
N ALA A 181 -1.17 -23.07 -16.63
CA ALA A 181 -2.26 -22.85 -15.67
C ALA A 181 -1.84 -21.90 -14.55
N LEU A 182 -0.63 -22.04 -14.01
CA LEU A 182 -0.12 -21.15 -12.98
C LEU A 182 0.10 -19.72 -13.52
N ARG A 183 0.61 -19.57 -14.74
CA ARG A 183 0.72 -18.27 -15.42
C ARG A 183 -0.64 -17.57 -15.59
N ALA A 184 -1.67 -18.32 -15.94
CA ALA A 184 -3.02 -17.78 -16.06
C ALA A 184 -3.54 -17.28 -14.69
N GLU A 185 -3.27 -18.01 -13.61
CA GLU A 185 -3.63 -17.60 -12.25
C GLU A 185 -2.84 -16.36 -11.81
N MET A 186 -1.52 -16.32 -12.04
CA MET A 186 -0.67 -15.15 -11.76
C MET A 186 -1.19 -13.91 -12.48
N LYS A 187 -1.54 -14.04 -13.78
CA LYS A 187 -2.10 -12.94 -14.56
C LYS A 187 -3.42 -12.44 -14.00
N ALA A 188 -4.34 -13.34 -13.67
CA ALA A 188 -5.64 -12.98 -13.12
C ALA A 188 -5.53 -12.25 -11.77
N VAL A 189 -4.61 -12.68 -10.92
CA VAL A 189 -4.36 -12.03 -9.62
C VAL A 189 -3.70 -10.67 -9.81
N PHE A 190 -2.75 -10.53 -10.72
CA PHE A 190 -2.15 -9.24 -11.06
C PHE A 190 -3.19 -8.24 -11.58
N GLU A 191 -4.06 -8.68 -12.49
CA GLU A 191 -5.16 -7.86 -13.02
C GLU A 191 -6.13 -7.44 -11.90
N GLN A 192 -6.49 -8.36 -11.01
CA GLN A 192 -7.36 -8.05 -9.88
C GLN A 192 -6.72 -7.07 -8.89
N ALA A 193 -5.43 -7.23 -8.56
CA ALA A 193 -4.71 -6.31 -7.71
C ALA A 193 -4.59 -4.91 -8.37
N SER A 194 -4.35 -4.86 -9.69
CA SER A 194 -4.33 -3.59 -10.43
C SER A 194 -5.69 -2.87 -10.44
N LEU A 195 -6.79 -3.61 -10.46
CA LEU A 195 -8.13 -3.04 -10.28
C LEU A 195 -8.33 -2.50 -8.86
N TYR A 196 -7.79 -3.17 -7.85
CA TYR A 196 -7.81 -2.66 -6.49
C TYR A 196 -7.01 -1.37 -6.35
N GLU A 197 -5.84 -1.23 -7.02
CA GLU A 197 -5.11 0.05 -7.06
C GLU A 197 -5.99 1.19 -7.60
N LEU A 198 -6.66 0.95 -8.73
CA LEU A 198 -7.57 1.93 -9.32
C LEU A 198 -8.72 2.29 -8.36
N HIS A 199 -9.33 1.30 -7.72
CA HIS A 199 -10.41 1.52 -6.76
C HIS A 199 -9.92 2.22 -5.49
N PHE A 200 -8.72 1.92 -5.02
CA PHE A 200 -8.11 2.57 -3.87
C PHE A 200 -7.98 4.08 -4.09
N TRP A 201 -7.44 4.49 -5.24
CA TRP A 201 -7.36 5.91 -5.61
C TRP A 201 -8.74 6.55 -5.78
N ALA A 202 -9.68 5.85 -6.42
CA ALA A 202 -11.03 6.34 -6.62
C ALA A 202 -11.81 6.50 -5.30
N SER A 203 -11.68 5.54 -4.39
CA SER A 203 -12.34 5.56 -3.07
C SER A 203 -11.87 6.74 -2.23
N ALA A 204 -10.58 7.04 -2.26
CA ALA A 204 -10.02 8.19 -1.57
C ALA A 204 -10.55 9.53 -2.14
N HIS A 205 -10.80 9.59 -3.44
CA HIS A 205 -11.33 10.79 -4.09
C HIS A 205 -12.78 11.10 -3.67
N VAL A 206 -13.58 10.06 -3.40
CA VAL A 206 -14.99 10.21 -2.99
C VAL A 206 -15.18 10.11 -1.47
N TYR A 207 -14.11 10.01 -0.70
CA TYR A 207 -14.15 9.83 0.76
C TYR A 207 -14.98 8.60 1.15
N GLU A 208 -14.72 7.46 0.49
CA GLU A 208 -15.45 6.22 0.72
C GLU A 208 -15.43 5.81 2.20
N ASP A 209 -16.61 5.51 2.73
CA ASP A 209 -16.82 4.91 4.03
C ASP A 209 -17.92 3.83 3.97
N TRP A 210 -18.24 3.23 5.11
CA TRP A 210 -19.27 2.19 5.20
C TRP A 210 -20.71 2.71 5.00
N THR A 211 -20.90 4.02 4.88
CA THR A 211 -22.18 4.66 4.61
C THR A 211 -22.32 5.08 3.15
N THR A 212 -21.23 5.07 2.39
CA THR A 212 -21.22 5.40 0.95
C THR A 212 -22.09 4.40 0.19
N PRO A 213 -23.12 4.84 -0.55
CA PRO A 213 -23.95 3.94 -1.34
C PRO A 213 -23.09 3.19 -2.37
N MET A 214 -23.23 1.87 -2.42
CA MET A 214 -22.62 1.07 -3.48
C MET A 214 -23.25 1.46 -4.83
N PRO A 215 -22.48 1.65 -5.89
CA PRO A 215 -22.99 2.01 -7.20
C PRO A 215 -23.81 0.89 -7.85
#